data_506f9ac8c5d8ea531eb3b86a6d5df951
#
_entry.id   506f9ac8c5d8ea531eb3b86a6d5df951
#
_cell.length_a   1.000
_cell.length_b   1.000
_cell.length_c   1.000
_cell.angle_alpha   90.00
_cell.angle_beta   90.00
_cell.angle_gamma   90.00
#
_symmetry.space_group_name_H-M   'P 1'
#
loop_
_entity.id
_entity.type
_entity.pdbx_description
1 polymer ?
#
loop_
_entity_poly.entity_id
_entity_poly.type
_entity_poly.pdbx_seq_one_letter_code
_entity_poly.pdbx_strand_id
1 'polypeptide(L)'
;MSSARALRSIHFPSSMAERDIARARLAYEECLYLQLALRLRNDGGMVEVVPYTHTAGGHLTALRRALPFSLSDEQEAAFQDILHDMCDGDHVMNRLLLGDVGTGKTAVAACVLAVAADSGTQSCVMAPTGVLARQYADKTGPLLSQAGMSWALLTGATPAAERERIHAQLQSGELDVLFGTHAVLSDNVTFKHLSLVVIDEQHRFGVGQRNALRAKGPGADLLVMTATPIPRTLALSVYGDLDTSIIRHRPVPGAGVSTRVLTESSRDLAYGAIREAHAQGQQAYVICPLVEPSDSADDLEDVPGIARDDEGRVTVSVPLHDTATELDRLRLALPGLSVERLHGRMPAGEKDRVIDAFKRGEIDVLVSTTVVEVGVDVPNATVMVIENGERFGLAALHQLRGRVGRGSVSGTCLVMTHSKGNGGVSAAQDRLRALEKTSDGFALAQMDLRLRHEGEILGYRQHGGVTLRFVDLDATRILSNGPIWTRSSSCGMLATLTPWRRVPCAMRSPRVIDISSRRSAEDENHRR
;
A
#
# COMPACT_ATOMS: atom_id res chain seq x y z
N MET A 1 -31.02 -16.89 -14.42
CA MET A 1 -32.10 -15.97 -13.98
C MET A 1 -31.91 -14.64 -14.69
N SER A 2 -32.98 -13.98 -15.19
CA SER A 2 -32.91 -12.64 -15.75
C SER A 2 -32.77 -11.60 -14.63
N SER A 3 -32.19 -10.41 -14.92
CA SER A 3 -31.99 -9.34 -13.93
C SER A 3 -33.33 -8.87 -13.32
N ALA A 4 -34.37 -8.73 -14.13
CA ALA A 4 -35.71 -8.37 -13.65
C ALA A 4 -36.28 -9.40 -12.67
N ARG A 5 -36.08 -10.71 -12.95
CA ARG A 5 -36.49 -11.77 -12.03
C ARG A 5 -35.63 -11.77 -10.76
N ALA A 6 -34.33 -11.52 -10.86
CA ALA A 6 -33.45 -11.44 -9.71
C ALA A 6 -33.83 -10.28 -8.77
N LEU A 7 -34.12 -9.07 -9.32
CA LEU A 7 -34.63 -7.94 -8.55
C LEU A 7 -35.96 -8.26 -7.85
N ARG A 8 -36.85 -8.95 -8.50
CA ARG A 8 -38.11 -9.36 -7.85
C ARG A 8 -37.87 -10.39 -6.76
N SER A 9 -37.07 -11.44 -7.04
CA SER A 9 -36.83 -12.54 -6.10
C SER A 9 -35.96 -12.15 -4.91
N ILE A 10 -35.15 -11.06 -4.97
CA ILE A 10 -34.38 -10.57 -3.80
C ILE A 10 -35.30 -9.92 -2.77
N HIS A 11 -36.39 -9.27 -3.21
CA HIS A 11 -37.38 -8.60 -2.36
C HIS A 11 -38.55 -9.51 -1.96
N PHE A 12 -38.97 -10.38 -2.85
CA PHE A 12 -40.13 -11.27 -2.68
C PHE A 12 -39.76 -12.71 -3.08
N PRO A 13 -38.87 -13.38 -2.32
CA PRO A 13 -38.43 -14.72 -2.63
C PRO A 13 -39.53 -15.74 -2.27
N SER A 14 -39.71 -16.75 -3.10
CA SER A 14 -40.57 -17.90 -2.77
C SER A 14 -39.88 -18.89 -1.80
N SER A 15 -38.54 -18.82 -1.72
CA SER A 15 -37.71 -19.62 -0.82
C SER A 15 -36.37 -18.92 -0.57
N MET A 16 -35.67 -19.32 0.53
CA MET A 16 -34.32 -18.81 0.81
C MET A 16 -33.33 -19.17 -0.29
N ALA A 17 -33.48 -20.35 -0.91
CA ALA A 17 -32.64 -20.76 -2.04
C ALA A 17 -32.85 -19.84 -3.26
N GLU A 18 -34.09 -19.42 -3.55
CA GLU A 18 -34.35 -18.46 -4.63
C GLU A 18 -33.74 -17.08 -4.34
N ARG A 19 -33.82 -16.61 -3.09
CA ARG A 19 -33.16 -15.37 -2.65
C ARG A 19 -31.65 -15.46 -2.89
N ASP A 20 -31.02 -16.56 -2.53
CA ASP A 20 -29.56 -16.72 -2.63
C ASP A 20 -29.11 -16.78 -4.11
N ILE A 21 -29.90 -17.43 -4.98
CA ILE A 21 -29.69 -17.41 -6.43
C ILE A 21 -29.86 -16.00 -7.00
N ALA A 22 -30.87 -15.25 -6.53
CA ALA A 22 -31.09 -13.87 -6.95
C ALA A 22 -29.93 -12.95 -6.52
N ARG A 23 -29.48 -13.09 -5.27
CA ARG A 23 -28.31 -12.35 -4.74
C ARG A 23 -27.05 -12.65 -5.54
N ALA A 24 -26.74 -13.91 -5.79
CA ALA A 24 -25.59 -14.31 -6.60
C ALA A 24 -25.64 -13.74 -8.02
N ARG A 25 -26.83 -13.68 -8.63
CA ARG A 25 -27.01 -13.09 -9.97
C ARG A 25 -26.78 -11.59 -9.98
N LEU A 26 -27.26 -10.85 -8.98
CA LEU A 26 -27.06 -9.40 -8.85
C LEU A 26 -25.60 -9.07 -8.52
N ALA A 27 -24.96 -9.84 -7.64
CA ALA A 27 -23.54 -9.73 -7.35
C ALA A 27 -22.67 -9.95 -8.61
N TYR A 28 -23.01 -10.94 -9.43
CA TYR A 28 -22.33 -11.16 -10.71
C TYR A 28 -22.46 -9.96 -11.66
N GLU A 29 -23.65 -9.36 -11.79
CA GLU A 29 -23.85 -8.17 -12.63
C GLU A 29 -23.03 -6.97 -12.10
N GLU A 30 -23.02 -6.75 -10.81
CA GLU A 30 -22.28 -5.68 -10.17
C GLU A 30 -20.77 -5.82 -10.44
N CYS A 31 -20.21 -7.02 -10.28
CA CYS A 31 -18.82 -7.33 -10.65
C CYS A 31 -18.56 -7.14 -12.15
N LEU A 32 -19.48 -7.57 -13.00
CA LEU A 32 -19.34 -7.44 -14.45
C LEU A 32 -19.31 -5.97 -14.87
N TYR A 33 -20.22 -5.14 -14.33
CA TYR A 33 -20.25 -3.70 -14.63
C TYR A 33 -19.00 -2.99 -14.12
N LEU A 34 -18.50 -3.36 -12.93
CA LEU A 34 -17.25 -2.83 -12.41
C LEU A 34 -16.08 -3.16 -13.33
N GLN A 35 -15.95 -4.42 -13.75
CA GLN A 35 -14.88 -4.87 -14.64
C GLN A 35 -14.97 -4.22 -16.03
N LEU A 36 -16.19 -4.07 -16.57
CA LEU A 36 -16.39 -3.36 -17.83
C LEU A 36 -16.04 -1.88 -17.72
N ALA A 37 -16.44 -1.22 -16.62
CA ALA A 37 -16.12 0.19 -16.39
C ALA A 37 -14.60 0.42 -16.25
N LEU A 38 -13.90 -0.48 -15.55
CA LEU A 38 -12.44 -0.43 -15.41
C LEU A 38 -11.74 -0.62 -16.76
N ARG A 39 -12.18 -1.59 -17.56
CA ARG A 39 -11.63 -1.81 -18.92
C ARG A 39 -11.92 -0.65 -19.87
N LEU A 40 -13.16 -0.16 -19.89
CA LEU A 40 -13.53 1.00 -20.73
C LEU A 40 -12.76 2.26 -20.34
N ARG A 41 -12.42 2.41 -19.07
CA ARG A 41 -11.58 3.53 -18.59
C ARG A 41 -10.14 3.39 -19.10
N ASN A 42 -9.60 2.18 -19.19
CA ASN A 42 -8.28 1.92 -19.75
C ASN A 42 -8.27 2.08 -21.28
N ASP A 43 -9.32 1.60 -21.96
CA ASP A 43 -9.47 1.72 -23.41
C ASP A 43 -9.93 3.13 -23.86
N GLY A 44 -10.51 3.91 -22.95
CA GLY A 44 -11.17 5.19 -23.24
C GLY A 44 -10.24 6.41 -23.27
N GLY A 45 -8.96 6.26 -23.02
CA GLY A 45 -7.95 7.26 -23.30
C GLY A 45 -7.65 7.27 -24.81
N MET A 46 -8.33 8.11 -25.60
CA MET A 46 -8.20 8.24 -27.06
C MET A 46 -6.83 8.80 -27.52
N VAL A 47 -5.78 8.60 -26.79
CA VAL A 47 -4.41 8.74 -27.27
C VAL A 47 -3.93 7.32 -27.56
N GLU A 48 -3.66 7.04 -28.81
CA GLU A 48 -2.99 5.80 -29.24
C GLU A 48 -1.58 5.84 -28.63
N VAL A 49 -1.44 5.28 -27.44
CA VAL A 49 -0.19 5.27 -26.69
C VAL A 49 0.59 4.06 -27.19
N VAL A 50 1.72 4.30 -27.80
CA VAL A 50 2.64 3.24 -28.23
C VAL A 50 3.41 2.76 -27.00
N PRO A 51 3.29 1.47 -26.61
CA PRO A 51 4.07 0.92 -25.50
C PRO A 51 5.56 0.90 -25.85
N TYR A 52 6.40 1.01 -24.83
CA TYR A 52 7.82 0.72 -25.00
C TYR A 52 8.02 -0.80 -25.06
N THR A 53 8.93 -1.25 -25.90
CA THR A 53 9.39 -2.65 -25.92
C THR A 53 10.77 -2.68 -25.30
N HIS A 54 10.91 -3.39 -24.21
CA HIS A 54 12.16 -3.50 -23.48
C HIS A 54 12.94 -4.76 -23.84
N THR A 55 14.25 -4.71 -23.62
CA THR A 55 15.15 -5.85 -23.83
C THR A 55 16.07 -5.98 -22.62
N ALA A 56 16.23 -7.19 -22.10
CA ALA A 56 17.20 -7.46 -21.07
C ALA A 56 18.62 -7.56 -21.63
N GLY A 57 19.61 -6.99 -20.95
CA GLY A 57 20.96 -6.88 -21.47
C GLY A 57 22.07 -6.87 -20.40
N GLY A 58 23.07 -6.01 -20.66
CA GLY A 58 24.29 -5.94 -19.87
C GLY A 58 24.10 -5.38 -18.46
N HIS A 59 23.27 -4.36 -18.30
CA HIS A 59 22.98 -3.74 -16.99
C HIS A 59 22.28 -4.73 -16.05
N LEU A 60 21.28 -5.46 -16.56
CA LEU A 60 20.61 -6.51 -15.77
C LEU A 60 21.60 -7.60 -15.34
N THR A 61 22.47 -8.04 -16.26
CA THR A 61 23.47 -9.07 -15.96
C THR A 61 24.47 -8.58 -14.92
N ALA A 62 24.94 -7.34 -15.04
CA ALA A 62 25.86 -6.72 -14.09
C ALA A 62 25.20 -6.49 -12.72
N LEU A 63 23.96 -6.03 -12.70
CA LEU A 63 23.19 -5.83 -11.46
C LEU A 63 23.00 -7.16 -10.71
N ARG A 64 22.61 -8.22 -11.40
CA ARG A 64 22.45 -9.56 -10.77
C ARG A 64 23.74 -10.07 -10.16
N ARG A 65 24.92 -9.76 -10.72
CA ARG A 65 26.23 -10.07 -10.14
C ARG A 65 26.57 -9.18 -8.94
N ALA A 66 26.13 -7.93 -8.94
CA ALA A 66 26.35 -6.98 -7.85
C ALA A 66 25.45 -7.25 -6.63
N LEU A 67 24.32 -7.93 -6.81
CA LEU A 67 23.45 -8.32 -5.69
C LEU A 67 24.20 -9.28 -4.75
N PRO A 68 24.17 -9.06 -3.40
CA PRO A 68 24.84 -9.92 -2.43
C PRO A 68 24.12 -11.26 -2.20
N PHE A 69 23.06 -11.54 -2.95
CA PHE A 69 22.22 -12.75 -2.88
C PHE A 69 21.59 -13.03 -4.24
N SER A 70 21.15 -14.27 -4.46
CA SER A 70 20.29 -14.61 -5.59
C SER A 70 18.84 -14.35 -5.26
N LEU A 71 18.03 -13.99 -6.27
CA LEU A 71 16.59 -13.90 -6.10
C LEU A 71 16.01 -15.26 -5.69
N SER A 72 15.02 -15.26 -4.79
CA SER A 72 14.26 -16.47 -4.47
C SER A 72 13.33 -16.84 -5.63
N ASP A 73 12.82 -18.08 -5.63
CA ASP A 73 11.93 -18.57 -6.68
C ASP A 73 10.70 -17.66 -6.89
N GLU A 74 10.11 -17.15 -5.80
CA GLU A 74 8.97 -16.23 -5.87
C GLU A 74 9.36 -14.84 -6.39
N GLN A 75 10.54 -14.34 -6.02
CA GLN A 75 11.08 -13.08 -6.55
C GLN A 75 11.41 -13.23 -8.03
N GLU A 76 12.01 -14.35 -8.44
CA GLU A 76 12.31 -14.63 -9.83
C GLU A 76 11.02 -14.76 -10.65
N ALA A 77 10.02 -15.50 -10.15
CA ALA A 77 8.72 -15.61 -10.82
C ALA A 77 8.05 -14.24 -11.00
N ALA A 78 8.06 -13.40 -9.96
CA ALA A 78 7.52 -12.05 -10.04
C ALA A 78 8.30 -11.17 -11.03
N PHE A 79 9.63 -11.30 -11.08
CA PHE A 79 10.47 -10.61 -12.05
C PHE A 79 10.16 -11.08 -13.48
N GLN A 80 9.99 -12.37 -13.71
CA GLN A 80 9.66 -12.92 -15.03
C GLN A 80 8.28 -12.47 -15.52
N ASP A 81 7.29 -12.38 -14.64
CA ASP A 81 5.98 -11.81 -14.97
C ASP A 81 6.12 -10.36 -15.47
N ILE A 82 6.92 -9.54 -14.75
CA ILE A 82 7.16 -8.12 -15.10
C ILE A 82 7.94 -8.03 -16.42
N LEU A 83 8.99 -8.83 -16.54
CA LEU A 83 9.84 -8.85 -17.74
C LEU A 83 9.03 -9.22 -19.00
N HIS A 84 8.14 -10.20 -18.87
CA HIS A 84 7.25 -10.60 -19.96
C HIS A 84 6.38 -9.43 -20.40
N ASP A 85 5.72 -8.72 -19.50
CA ASP A 85 4.87 -7.58 -19.84
C ASP A 85 5.69 -6.44 -20.49
N MET A 86 6.90 -6.15 -20.00
CA MET A 86 7.77 -5.10 -20.53
C MET A 86 8.34 -5.44 -21.94
N CYS A 87 8.57 -6.72 -22.21
CA CYS A 87 9.19 -7.17 -23.45
C CYS A 87 8.17 -7.51 -24.56
N ASP A 88 6.91 -7.77 -24.21
CA ASP A 88 5.87 -8.17 -25.17
C ASP A 88 5.50 -7.04 -26.14
N GLY A 89 5.51 -5.79 -25.69
CA GLY A 89 5.28 -4.60 -26.52
C GLY A 89 3.84 -4.43 -27.03
N ASP A 90 2.93 -5.33 -26.68
CA ASP A 90 1.54 -5.30 -27.13
C ASP A 90 0.68 -4.34 -26.32
N HIS A 91 1.08 -4.05 -25.07
CA HIS A 91 0.36 -3.17 -24.16
C HIS A 91 1.31 -2.52 -23.15
N VAL A 92 0.91 -1.38 -22.60
CA VAL A 92 1.63 -0.73 -21.49
C VAL A 92 1.43 -1.56 -20.22
N MET A 93 2.53 -2.01 -19.61
CA MET A 93 2.46 -2.74 -18.35
C MET A 93 1.81 -1.89 -17.26
N ASN A 94 0.90 -2.49 -16.53
CA ASN A 94 0.24 -1.89 -15.38
C ASN A 94 0.15 -2.95 -14.29
N ARG A 95 1.18 -3.06 -13.45
CA ARG A 95 1.36 -4.22 -12.56
C ARG A 95 1.54 -3.82 -11.10
N LEU A 96 0.93 -4.59 -10.21
CA LEU A 96 1.04 -4.48 -8.77
C LEU A 96 1.91 -5.63 -8.21
N LEU A 97 3.04 -5.28 -7.63
CA LEU A 97 3.92 -6.20 -6.92
C LEU A 97 3.54 -6.21 -5.44
N LEU A 98 2.85 -7.25 -5.02
CA LEU A 98 2.42 -7.48 -3.65
C LEU A 98 3.47 -8.30 -2.89
N GLY A 99 3.77 -7.88 -1.68
CA GLY A 99 4.64 -8.67 -0.80
C GLY A 99 4.74 -8.04 0.57
N ASP A 100 4.83 -8.86 1.61
CA ASP A 100 4.99 -8.39 2.98
C ASP A 100 6.32 -7.61 3.17
N VAL A 101 6.47 -6.99 4.32
CA VAL A 101 7.72 -6.31 4.70
C VAL A 101 8.86 -7.34 4.72
N GLY A 102 9.97 -7.01 4.03
CA GLY A 102 11.16 -7.88 3.98
C GLY A 102 11.11 -9.00 2.95
N THR A 103 10.10 -9.07 2.08
CA THR A 103 10.05 -10.05 0.96
C THR A 103 10.97 -9.69 -0.20
N GLY A 104 11.67 -8.54 -0.15
CA GLY A 104 12.67 -8.15 -1.15
C GLY A 104 12.11 -7.56 -2.44
N LYS A 105 10.94 -6.94 -2.42
CA LYS A 105 10.36 -6.20 -3.56
C LYS A 105 11.34 -5.23 -4.21
N THR A 106 12.16 -4.56 -3.40
CA THR A 106 13.19 -3.61 -3.88
C THR A 106 14.23 -4.27 -4.79
N ALA A 107 14.60 -5.54 -4.53
CA ALA A 107 15.55 -6.26 -5.39
C ALA A 107 14.93 -6.58 -6.76
N VAL A 108 13.65 -6.96 -6.79
CA VAL A 108 12.91 -7.15 -8.04
C VAL A 108 12.81 -5.84 -8.80
N ALA A 109 12.45 -4.74 -8.13
CA ALA A 109 12.39 -3.41 -8.73
C ALA A 109 13.74 -2.98 -9.32
N ALA A 110 14.86 -3.22 -8.61
CA ALA A 110 16.19 -2.92 -9.13
C ALA A 110 16.49 -3.66 -10.44
N CYS A 111 16.11 -4.95 -10.55
CA CYS A 111 16.25 -5.70 -11.79
C CYS A 111 15.39 -5.12 -12.93
N VAL A 112 14.18 -4.64 -12.62
CA VAL A 112 13.28 -4.00 -13.58
C VAL A 112 13.84 -2.66 -14.07
N LEU A 113 14.45 -1.86 -13.17
CA LEU A 113 15.16 -0.62 -13.54
C LEU A 113 16.31 -0.90 -14.51
N ALA A 114 17.05 -2.00 -14.30
CA ALA A 114 18.15 -2.39 -15.18
C ALA A 114 17.66 -2.78 -16.58
N VAL A 115 16.50 -3.41 -16.70
CA VAL A 115 15.89 -3.73 -18.01
C VAL A 115 15.51 -2.45 -18.78
N ALA A 116 14.98 -1.44 -18.11
CA ALA A 116 14.70 -0.15 -18.75
C ALA A 116 15.98 0.54 -19.22
N ALA A 117 17.04 0.53 -18.40
CA ALA A 117 18.35 1.08 -18.77
C ALA A 117 19.00 0.32 -19.93
N ASP A 118 18.90 -1.03 -19.98
CA ASP A 118 19.36 -1.85 -21.09
C ASP A 118 18.69 -1.45 -22.43
N SER A 119 17.49 -0.91 -22.36
CA SER A 119 16.73 -0.41 -23.51
C SER A 119 17.07 1.05 -23.88
N GLY A 120 18.03 1.69 -23.19
CA GLY A 120 18.41 3.08 -23.40
C GLY A 120 17.34 4.08 -22.98
N THR A 121 16.48 3.71 -22.03
CA THR A 121 15.36 4.53 -21.55
C THR A 121 15.52 4.88 -20.08
N GLN A 122 14.72 5.83 -19.60
CA GLN A 122 14.78 6.37 -18.25
C GLN A 122 13.68 5.81 -17.36
N SER A 123 13.99 5.71 -16.08
CA SER A 123 13.06 5.24 -15.06
C SER A 123 12.87 6.26 -13.95
N CYS A 124 11.68 6.26 -13.35
CA CYS A 124 11.37 7.06 -12.16
C CYS A 124 10.88 6.18 -11.02
N VAL A 125 11.52 6.28 -9.85
CA VAL A 125 11.08 5.62 -8.61
C VAL A 125 10.53 6.66 -7.66
N MET A 126 9.23 6.58 -7.38
CA MET A 126 8.54 7.53 -6.50
C MET A 126 8.22 6.90 -5.15
N ALA A 127 8.67 7.54 -4.07
CA ALA A 127 8.38 7.17 -2.69
C ALA A 127 7.57 8.27 -1.99
N PRO A 128 6.71 7.93 -1.01
CA PRO A 128 5.82 8.90 -0.36
C PRO A 128 6.53 9.93 0.51
N THR A 129 7.73 9.64 1.00
CA THR A 129 8.50 10.54 1.85
C THR A 129 9.96 10.65 1.43
N GLY A 130 10.61 11.78 1.78
CA GLY A 130 12.03 11.99 1.50
C GLY A 130 12.93 10.94 2.15
N VAL A 131 12.58 10.48 3.35
CA VAL A 131 13.30 9.41 4.05
C VAL A 131 13.29 8.11 3.26
N LEU A 132 12.12 7.70 2.75
CA LEU A 132 12.01 6.51 1.91
C LEU A 132 12.74 6.66 0.58
N ALA A 133 12.58 7.80 -0.10
CA ALA A 133 13.28 8.06 -1.35
C ALA A 133 14.80 7.97 -1.16
N ARG A 134 15.32 8.54 -0.07
CA ARG A 134 16.74 8.44 0.30
C ARG A 134 17.14 7.00 0.59
N GLN A 135 16.35 6.24 1.34
CA GLN A 135 16.66 4.82 1.61
C GLN A 135 16.69 3.96 0.35
N TYR A 136 15.80 4.23 -0.62
CA TYR A 136 15.88 3.59 -1.93
C TYR A 136 17.18 3.95 -2.64
N ALA A 137 17.54 5.23 -2.69
CA ALA A 137 18.76 5.70 -3.30
C ALA A 137 20.00 5.11 -2.61
N ASP A 138 20.06 5.11 -1.28
CA ASP A 138 21.19 4.61 -0.50
C ASP A 138 21.38 3.09 -0.64
N LYS A 139 20.29 2.31 -0.71
CA LYS A 139 20.36 0.85 -0.82
C LYS A 139 20.54 0.37 -2.26
N THR A 140 19.89 1.02 -3.22
CA THR A 140 19.84 0.56 -4.60
C THR A 140 20.87 1.27 -5.47
N GLY A 141 21.13 2.56 -5.23
CA GLY A 141 22.04 3.38 -6.01
C GLY A 141 23.43 2.81 -6.18
N PRO A 142 24.12 2.34 -5.10
CA PRO A 142 25.43 1.69 -5.24
C PRO A 142 25.41 0.45 -6.14
N LEU A 143 24.34 -0.34 -6.12
CA LEU A 143 24.17 -1.51 -6.98
C LEU A 143 23.95 -1.09 -8.45
N LEU A 144 23.14 -0.04 -8.68
CA LEU A 144 22.92 0.54 -10.01
C LEU A 144 24.25 1.07 -10.58
N SER A 145 25.05 1.80 -9.76
CA SER A 145 26.37 2.31 -10.19
C SER A 145 27.32 1.18 -10.55
N GLN A 146 27.36 0.08 -9.77
CA GLN A 146 28.16 -1.11 -10.09
C GLN A 146 27.71 -1.77 -11.38
N ALA A 147 26.44 -1.67 -11.73
CA ALA A 147 25.88 -2.15 -12.99
C ALA A 147 26.06 -1.17 -14.16
N GLY A 148 26.73 -0.03 -13.94
CA GLY A 148 27.02 0.98 -14.97
C GLY A 148 25.86 1.94 -15.25
N MET A 149 24.88 2.02 -14.35
CA MET A 149 23.73 2.93 -14.47
C MET A 149 23.95 4.21 -13.65
N SER A 150 23.50 5.34 -14.19
CA SER A 150 23.47 6.64 -13.56
C SER A 150 22.16 6.85 -12.78
N TRP A 151 22.24 7.46 -11.61
CA TRP A 151 21.06 7.74 -10.81
C TRP A 151 21.19 9.06 -10.02
N ALA A 152 20.04 9.64 -9.65
CA ALA A 152 19.97 10.82 -8.79
C ALA A 152 18.77 10.75 -7.85
N LEU A 153 18.79 11.59 -6.78
CA LEU A 153 17.72 11.74 -5.82
C LEU A 153 17.15 13.16 -5.86
N LEU A 154 15.86 13.30 -6.15
CA LEU A 154 15.15 14.57 -6.18
C LEU A 154 14.06 14.62 -5.10
N THR A 155 14.24 15.50 -4.12
CA THR A 155 13.28 15.73 -3.04
C THR A 155 13.01 17.23 -2.87
N GLY A 156 12.08 17.58 -2.00
CA GLY A 156 11.85 18.99 -1.65
C GLY A 156 13.07 19.67 -1.01
N ALA A 157 13.98 18.92 -0.40
CA ALA A 157 15.20 19.40 0.26
C ALA A 157 16.42 19.48 -0.68
N THR A 158 16.31 19.02 -1.93
CA THR A 158 17.43 19.06 -2.90
C THR A 158 17.82 20.51 -3.21
N PRO A 159 19.11 20.90 -3.08
CA PRO A 159 19.57 22.25 -3.37
C PRO A 159 19.30 22.67 -4.81
N ALA A 160 19.10 23.98 -5.05
CA ALA A 160 18.71 24.50 -6.36
C ALA A 160 19.73 24.14 -7.46
N ALA A 161 21.02 24.31 -7.22
CA ALA A 161 22.06 23.99 -8.20
C ALA A 161 22.09 22.49 -8.56
N GLU A 162 21.89 21.61 -7.58
CA GLU A 162 21.81 20.18 -7.83
C GLU A 162 20.53 19.81 -8.59
N ARG A 163 19.41 20.44 -8.26
CA ARG A 163 18.15 20.28 -8.99
C ARG A 163 18.28 20.65 -10.46
N GLU A 164 18.91 21.78 -10.78
CA GLU A 164 19.17 22.20 -12.15
C GLU A 164 20.04 21.18 -12.90
N ARG A 165 21.07 20.65 -12.25
CA ARG A 165 21.90 19.59 -12.84
C ARG A 165 21.10 18.32 -13.15
N ILE A 166 20.26 17.88 -12.20
CA ILE A 166 19.41 16.70 -12.39
C ILE A 166 18.44 16.93 -13.56
N HIS A 167 17.83 18.11 -13.65
CA HIS A 167 16.93 18.43 -14.76
C HIS A 167 17.64 18.39 -16.11
N ALA A 168 18.85 18.95 -16.20
CA ALA A 168 19.65 18.91 -17.43
C ALA A 168 20.00 17.46 -17.84
N GLN A 169 20.42 16.63 -16.89
CA GLN A 169 20.74 15.22 -17.12
C GLN A 169 19.51 14.37 -17.52
N LEU A 170 18.33 14.69 -16.98
CA LEU A 170 17.07 14.04 -17.41
C LEU A 170 16.71 14.41 -18.85
N GLN A 171 16.83 15.67 -19.20
CA GLN A 171 16.52 16.18 -20.56
C GLN A 171 17.52 15.69 -21.60
N SER A 172 18.81 15.55 -21.25
CA SER A 172 19.83 14.98 -22.14
C SER A 172 19.69 13.46 -22.30
N GLY A 173 19.09 12.78 -21.32
CA GLY A 173 19.01 11.32 -21.25
C GLY A 173 20.26 10.67 -20.65
N GLU A 174 21.12 11.45 -19.99
CA GLU A 174 22.31 10.95 -19.29
C GLU A 174 21.98 10.28 -17.96
N LEU A 175 20.80 10.56 -17.38
CA LEU A 175 20.33 9.97 -16.14
C LEU A 175 19.39 8.81 -16.42
N ASP A 176 19.75 7.60 -15.98
CA ASP A 176 18.95 6.40 -16.20
C ASP A 176 17.82 6.27 -15.16
N VAL A 177 18.10 6.58 -13.88
CA VAL A 177 17.15 6.38 -12.78
C VAL A 177 17.03 7.62 -11.93
N LEU A 178 15.80 8.14 -11.78
CA LEU A 178 15.48 9.20 -10.83
C LEU A 178 14.71 8.63 -9.64
N PHE A 179 15.31 8.70 -8.45
CA PHE A 179 14.59 8.51 -7.20
C PHE A 179 13.99 9.83 -6.73
N GLY A 180 12.76 9.82 -6.21
CA GLY A 180 12.20 11.06 -5.69
C GLY A 180 10.90 10.91 -4.93
N THR A 181 10.37 12.05 -4.52
CA THR A 181 9.06 12.20 -3.89
C THR A 181 8.11 12.89 -4.86
N HIS A 182 7.00 13.45 -4.36
CA HIS A 182 6.11 14.31 -5.16
C HIS A 182 6.83 15.46 -5.89
N ALA A 183 8.07 15.81 -5.52
CA ALA A 183 8.89 16.80 -6.24
C ALA A 183 9.12 16.41 -7.71
N VAL A 184 9.08 15.13 -8.05
CA VAL A 184 9.18 14.61 -9.42
C VAL A 184 7.99 15.02 -10.29
N LEU A 185 6.83 15.29 -9.67
CA LEU A 185 5.60 15.69 -10.37
C LEU A 185 5.62 17.14 -10.87
N SER A 186 6.59 17.95 -10.41
CA SER A 186 6.73 19.34 -10.85
C SER A 186 6.88 19.43 -12.38
N ASP A 187 6.25 20.44 -13.01
CA ASP A 187 6.26 20.65 -14.47
C ASP A 187 7.68 20.84 -15.02
N ASN A 188 8.60 21.35 -14.20
CA ASN A 188 10.00 21.55 -14.58
C ASN A 188 10.80 20.24 -14.71
N VAL A 189 10.29 19.12 -14.20
CA VAL A 189 10.93 17.81 -14.35
C VAL A 189 10.46 17.20 -15.65
N THR A 190 11.32 17.18 -16.66
CA THR A 190 11.06 16.59 -17.97
C THR A 190 12.07 15.50 -18.28
N PHE A 191 11.58 14.35 -18.71
CA PHE A 191 12.41 13.22 -19.15
C PHE A 191 12.55 13.24 -20.65
N LYS A 192 13.66 12.73 -21.16
CA LYS A 192 13.85 12.53 -22.60
C LYS A 192 13.06 11.31 -23.09
N HIS A 193 13.15 10.20 -22.36
CA HIS A 193 12.51 8.91 -22.71
C HIS A 193 12.12 8.14 -21.43
N LEU A 194 11.12 8.63 -20.70
CA LEU A 194 10.60 7.92 -19.53
C LEU A 194 9.77 6.71 -19.97
N SER A 195 10.27 5.50 -19.72
CA SER A 195 9.61 4.26 -20.09
C SER A 195 9.12 3.43 -18.89
N LEU A 196 9.62 3.71 -17.70
CA LEU A 196 9.25 2.95 -16.50
C LEU A 196 9.00 3.88 -15.31
N VAL A 197 7.89 3.66 -14.64
CA VAL A 197 7.51 4.31 -13.39
C VAL A 197 7.33 3.27 -12.31
N VAL A 198 8.07 3.39 -11.23
CA VAL A 198 7.93 2.55 -10.03
C VAL A 198 7.37 3.38 -8.91
N ILE A 199 6.25 2.97 -8.31
CA ILE A 199 5.60 3.66 -7.18
C ILE A 199 5.60 2.73 -5.97
N ASP A 200 6.22 3.16 -4.86
CA ASP A 200 6.16 2.42 -3.60
C ASP A 200 5.08 2.99 -2.66
N GLU A 201 4.44 2.10 -1.89
CA GLU A 201 3.37 2.42 -0.94
C GLU A 201 2.22 3.23 -1.56
N GLN A 202 1.64 2.68 -2.61
CA GLN A 202 0.61 3.32 -3.45
C GLN A 202 -0.56 3.94 -2.67
N HIS A 203 -0.96 3.37 -1.54
CA HIS A 203 -2.10 3.85 -0.75
C HIS A 203 -1.96 5.30 -0.28
N ARG A 204 -0.74 5.86 -0.34
CA ARG A 204 -0.42 7.26 -0.01
C ARG A 204 -0.42 8.20 -1.21
N PHE A 205 -0.67 7.68 -2.41
CA PHE A 205 -0.72 8.47 -3.64
C PHE A 205 -2.13 8.50 -4.22
N GLY A 206 -2.64 9.70 -4.48
CA GLY A 206 -3.91 9.89 -5.16
C GLY A 206 -3.86 9.48 -6.64
N VAL A 207 -5.02 9.16 -7.21
CA VAL A 207 -5.16 8.83 -8.66
C VAL A 207 -4.60 9.95 -9.55
N GLY A 208 -4.80 11.22 -9.16
CA GLY A 208 -4.28 12.39 -9.90
C GLY A 208 -2.76 12.42 -9.99
N GLN A 209 -2.03 12.03 -8.94
CA GLN A 209 -0.57 12.01 -8.93
C GLN A 209 -0.01 10.93 -9.86
N ARG A 210 -0.64 9.75 -9.91
CA ARG A 210 -0.28 8.68 -10.85
C ARG A 210 -0.48 9.13 -12.31
N ASN A 211 -1.61 9.77 -12.59
CA ASN A 211 -1.89 10.29 -13.94
C ASN A 211 -0.91 11.39 -14.33
N ALA A 212 -0.53 12.28 -13.40
CA ALA A 212 0.47 13.32 -13.65
C ALA A 212 1.86 12.73 -13.98
N LEU A 213 2.24 11.63 -13.30
CA LEU A 213 3.51 10.98 -13.59
C LEU A 213 3.48 10.24 -14.94
N ARG A 214 2.38 9.57 -15.26
CA ARG A 214 2.16 8.96 -16.58
C ARG A 214 2.18 9.98 -17.73
N ALA A 215 1.66 11.17 -17.49
CA ALA A 215 1.69 12.25 -18.50
C ALA A 215 3.11 12.69 -18.86
N LYS A 216 4.12 12.45 -17.99
CA LYS A 216 5.54 12.73 -18.28
C LYS A 216 6.21 11.71 -19.20
N GLY A 217 5.64 10.51 -19.32
CA GLY A 217 6.10 9.45 -20.23
C GLY A 217 4.89 8.72 -20.81
N PRO A 218 4.28 9.24 -21.88
CA PRO A 218 3.21 8.52 -22.56
C PRO A 218 3.74 7.14 -23.01
N GLY A 219 3.04 6.07 -22.64
CA GLY A 219 3.50 4.69 -22.91
C GLY A 219 4.42 4.10 -21.85
N ALA A 220 4.76 4.83 -20.79
CA ALA A 220 5.59 4.30 -19.72
C ALA A 220 4.86 3.21 -18.92
N ASP A 221 5.57 2.13 -18.69
CA ASP A 221 5.17 1.03 -17.83
C ASP A 221 5.02 1.48 -16.38
N LEU A 222 4.03 0.95 -15.69
CA LEU A 222 3.78 1.25 -14.29
C LEU A 222 3.92 -0.01 -13.42
N LEU A 223 4.91 0.01 -12.54
CA LEU A 223 5.08 -0.96 -11.48
C LEU A 223 4.72 -0.32 -10.14
N VAL A 224 3.66 -0.80 -9.53
CA VAL A 224 3.24 -0.38 -8.20
C VAL A 224 3.67 -1.42 -7.19
N MET A 225 4.29 -0.99 -6.09
CA MET A 225 4.67 -1.86 -4.98
C MET A 225 3.90 -1.50 -3.72
N THR A 226 3.54 -2.49 -2.93
CA THR A 226 2.99 -2.27 -1.60
C THR A 226 3.42 -3.34 -0.62
N ALA A 227 3.68 -2.91 0.63
CA ALA A 227 3.93 -3.81 1.74
C ALA A 227 2.65 -4.13 2.53
N THR A 228 1.53 -3.44 2.25
CA THR A 228 0.23 -3.85 2.80
C THR A 228 -0.23 -5.10 2.07
N PRO A 229 -0.37 -6.24 2.76
CA PRO A 229 -0.99 -7.39 2.17
C PRO A 229 -2.47 -7.08 1.95
N ILE A 230 -2.83 -6.82 0.69
CA ILE A 230 -4.22 -6.62 0.28
C ILE A 230 -4.76 -7.97 -0.16
N PRO A 231 -5.92 -8.44 0.36
CA PRO A 231 -6.53 -9.65 -0.16
C PRO A 231 -6.69 -9.56 -1.67
N ARG A 232 -6.35 -10.66 -2.38
CA ARG A 232 -6.36 -10.69 -3.86
C ARG A 232 -7.70 -10.22 -4.44
N THR A 233 -8.79 -10.57 -3.79
CA THR A 233 -10.14 -10.15 -4.18
C THR A 233 -10.34 -8.64 -4.08
N LEU A 234 -9.84 -8.03 -3.02
CA LEU A 234 -9.87 -6.58 -2.84
C LEU A 234 -8.90 -5.88 -3.81
N ALA A 235 -7.73 -6.44 -4.05
CA ALA A 235 -6.79 -5.92 -5.04
C ALA A 235 -7.42 -5.88 -6.44
N LEU A 236 -8.14 -6.93 -6.85
CA LEU A 236 -8.87 -6.99 -8.13
C LEU A 236 -10.06 -6.03 -8.19
N SER A 237 -10.73 -5.73 -7.08
CA SER A 237 -11.87 -4.80 -7.08
C SER A 237 -11.47 -3.34 -6.98
N VAL A 238 -10.40 -3.03 -6.23
CA VAL A 238 -9.92 -1.65 -6.03
C VAL A 238 -8.91 -1.23 -7.11
N TYR A 239 -8.10 -2.18 -7.58
CA TYR A 239 -7.02 -1.98 -8.55
C TYR A 239 -7.22 -2.86 -9.79
N GLY A 240 -8.46 -3.08 -10.20
CA GLY A 240 -8.81 -4.03 -11.27
C GLY A 240 -8.22 -3.74 -12.65
N ASP A 241 -7.48 -2.63 -12.78
CA ASP A 241 -6.66 -2.28 -13.92
C ASP A 241 -5.20 -2.73 -13.79
N LEU A 242 -4.80 -3.33 -12.63
CA LEU A 242 -3.44 -3.80 -12.39
C LEU A 242 -3.35 -5.33 -12.45
N ASP A 243 -2.45 -5.85 -13.27
CA ASP A 243 -1.98 -7.23 -13.16
C ASP A 243 -1.23 -7.41 -11.84
N THR A 244 -1.23 -8.60 -11.25
CA THR A 244 -0.65 -8.80 -9.92
C THR A 244 0.39 -9.90 -9.90
N SER A 245 1.57 -9.60 -9.32
CA SER A 245 2.59 -10.57 -8.93
C SER A 245 2.75 -10.56 -7.41
N ILE A 246 2.90 -11.73 -6.79
CA ILE A 246 2.87 -11.86 -5.32
C ILE A 246 4.12 -12.57 -4.84
N ILE A 247 4.83 -11.95 -3.88
CA ILE A 247 5.93 -12.56 -3.14
C ILE A 247 5.45 -12.81 -1.71
N ARG A 248 5.25 -14.06 -1.34
CA ARG A 248 4.65 -14.43 -0.04
C ARG A 248 5.68 -14.61 1.04
N HIS A 249 6.83 -15.21 0.71
CA HIS A 249 7.82 -15.61 1.68
C HIS A 249 9.03 -14.67 1.68
N ARG A 250 9.58 -14.44 2.85
CA ARG A 250 10.88 -13.77 2.97
C ARG A 250 11.96 -14.70 2.46
N PRO A 251 12.93 -14.23 1.64
CA PRO A 251 14.00 -15.07 1.11
C PRO A 251 14.90 -15.63 2.22
N VAL A 252 15.07 -14.86 3.30
CA VAL A 252 15.76 -15.33 4.50
C VAL A 252 14.75 -15.30 5.64
N PRO A 253 14.50 -16.43 6.31
CA PRO A 253 13.70 -16.45 7.52
C PRO A 253 14.33 -15.47 8.53
N GLY A 254 13.62 -14.39 8.86
CA GLY A 254 14.05 -13.54 9.97
C GLY A 254 13.94 -14.29 11.30
N ALA A 255 14.58 -13.76 12.34
CA ALA A 255 14.49 -14.31 13.68
C ALA A 255 13.05 -14.33 14.26
N GLY A 256 12.09 -13.78 13.49
CA GLY A 256 10.67 -13.71 13.85
C GLY A 256 10.35 -12.55 14.79
N VAL A 257 9.06 -12.37 15.03
CA VAL A 257 8.56 -11.37 16.00
C VAL A 257 7.54 -12.05 16.90
N SER A 258 7.82 -12.08 18.20
CA SER A 258 6.86 -12.49 19.22
C SER A 258 5.88 -11.35 19.49
N THR A 259 4.59 -11.61 19.40
CA THR A 259 3.56 -10.60 19.65
C THR A 259 2.77 -10.97 20.91
N ARG A 260 2.55 -9.99 21.78
CA ARG A 260 1.72 -10.14 23.00
C ARG A 260 0.80 -8.95 23.16
N VAL A 261 -0.43 -9.21 23.52
CA VAL A 261 -1.39 -8.17 23.93
C VAL A 261 -1.36 -8.03 25.45
N LEU A 262 -1.13 -6.82 25.91
CA LEU A 262 -0.98 -6.48 27.31
C LEU A 262 -2.08 -5.50 27.74
N THR A 263 -2.45 -5.56 29.02
CA THR A 263 -3.31 -4.57 29.65
C THR A 263 -2.48 -3.60 30.49
N GLU A 264 -3.06 -2.48 30.92
CA GLU A 264 -2.37 -1.49 31.76
C GLU A 264 -1.75 -2.11 33.04
N SER A 265 -2.39 -3.12 33.64
CA SER A 265 -1.84 -3.83 34.78
C SER A 265 -0.57 -4.63 34.52
N SER A 266 -0.24 -4.85 33.22
CA SER A 266 0.95 -5.58 32.78
C SER A 266 1.99 -4.67 32.13
N ARG A 267 1.88 -3.35 32.25
CA ARG A 267 2.78 -2.35 31.66
C ARG A 267 4.25 -2.55 32.05
N ASP A 268 4.51 -3.01 33.26
CA ASP A 268 5.87 -3.29 33.72
C ASP A 268 6.60 -4.33 32.86
N LEU A 269 5.86 -5.22 32.20
CA LEU A 269 6.45 -6.16 31.24
C LEU A 269 6.98 -5.43 29.99
N ALA A 270 6.29 -4.37 29.54
CA ALA A 270 6.76 -3.56 28.42
C ALA A 270 8.03 -2.79 28.78
N TYR A 271 8.05 -2.18 29.97
CA TYR A 271 9.26 -1.50 30.46
C TYR A 271 10.42 -2.47 30.69
N GLY A 272 10.11 -3.69 31.17
CA GLY A 272 11.08 -4.77 31.33
C GLY A 272 11.73 -5.15 29.99
N ALA A 273 10.93 -5.34 28.96
CA ALA A 273 11.42 -5.67 27.61
C ALA A 273 12.31 -4.56 27.02
N ILE A 274 11.95 -3.28 27.23
CA ILE A 274 12.79 -2.15 26.78
C ILE A 274 14.13 -2.14 27.51
N ARG A 275 14.15 -2.35 28.84
CA ARG A 275 15.40 -2.42 29.63
C ARG A 275 16.28 -3.58 29.21
N GLU A 276 15.69 -4.73 28.94
CA GLU A 276 16.42 -5.91 28.47
C GLU A 276 17.04 -5.68 27.09
N ALA A 277 16.30 -5.08 26.18
CA ALA A 277 16.80 -4.69 24.85
C ALA A 277 17.97 -3.70 24.96
N HIS A 278 17.82 -2.64 25.78
CA HIS A 278 18.89 -1.67 26.03
C HIS A 278 20.15 -2.33 26.62
N ALA A 279 20.00 -3.24 27.57
CA ALA A 279 21.12 -3.97 28.18
C ALA A 279 21.89 -4.82 27.13
N GLN A 280 21.24 -5.20 26.04
CA GLN A 280 21.85 -5.89 24.89
C GLN A 280 22.33 -4.93 23.79
N GLY A 281 22.32 -3.63 24.02
CA GLY A 281 22.67 -2.61 23.04
C GLY A 281 21.64 -2.44 21.92
N GLN A 282 20.39 -2.87 22.14
CA GLN A 282 19.29 -2.79 21.20
C GLN A 282 18.37 -1.61 21.52
N GLN A 283 17.49 -1.29 20.56
CA GLN A 283 16.64 -0.11 20.60
C GLN A 283 15.15 -0.49 20.57
N ALA A 284 14.30 0.45 21.02
CA ALA A 284 12.86 0.25 21.08
C ALA A 284 12.08 1.37 20.40
N TYR A 285 10.93 1.00 19.83
CA TYR A 285 9.88 1.93 19.41
C TYR A 285 8.73 1.91 20.41
N VAL A 286 8.16 3.09 20.68
CA VAL A 286 6.88 3.24 21.39
C VAL A 286 5.94 4.07 20.50
N ILE A 287 4.83 3.50 20.09
CA ILE A 287 3.89 4.11 19.14
C ILE A 287 2.64 4.56 19.87
N CYS A 288 2.31 5.85 19.74
CA CYS A 288 1.10 6.46 20.30
C CYS A 288 0.15 6.89 19.16
N PRO A 289 -1.18 6.86 19.37
CA PRO A 289 -2.14 7.31 18.37
C PRO A 289 -2.12 8.83 18.15
N LEU A 290 -1.74 9.61 19.18
CA LEU A 290 -1.76 11.08 19.14
C LEU A 290 -0.37 11.70 19.27
N VAL A 291 -0.26 12.95 18.78
CA VAL A 291 0.96 13.77 18.93
C VAL A 291 0.97 14.48 20.28
N GLU A 292 -0.15 15.05 20.68
CA GLU A 292 -0.35 15.82 21.90
C GLU A 292 -1.68 15.41 22.55
N PRO A 293 -1.87 15.70 23.86
CA PRO A 293 -3.14 15.45 24.51
C PRO A 293 -4.27 16.16 23.77
N SER A 294 -5.29 15.42 23.37
CA SER A 294 -6.48 15.97 22.76
C SER A 294 -7.70 15.18 23.21
N ASP A 295 -8.77 15.92 23.55
CA ASP A 295 -10.09 15.38 23.87
C ASP A 295 -11.03 15.42 22.63
N SER A 296 -10.56 15.96 21.48
CA SER A 296 -11.38 16.11 20.30
C SER A 296 -11.27 14.93 19.34
N ALA A 297 -12.43 14.49 18.84
CA ALA A 297 -12.49 13.45 17.79
C ALA A 297 -11.84 13.91 16.49
N ASP A 298 -11.80 15.23 16.22
CA ASP A 298 -11.27 15.83 15.00
C ASP A 298 -9.75 15.59 14.84
N ASP A 299 -8.98 15.60 15.94
CA ASP A 299 -7.54 15.31 15.91
C ASP A 299 -7.21 13.85 15.58
N LEU A 300 -8.22 12.97 15.67
CA LEU A 300 -8.11 11.56 15.34
C LEU A 300 -8.52 11.25 13.89
N GLU A 301 -9.15 12.18 13.19
CA GLU A 301 -9.59 11.96 11.80
C GLU A 301 -8.42 11.74 10.84
N ASP A 302 -7.30 12.37 11.11
CA ASP A 302 -6.09 12.31 10.28
C ASP A 302 -5.15 11.15 10.65
N VAL A 303 -5.47 10.35 11.69
CA VAL A 303 -4.59 9.22 12.09
C VAL A 303 -4.89 7.99 11.24
N PRO A 304 -3.97 7.57 10.36
CA PRO A 304 -4.18 6.40 9.52
C PRO A 304 -4.39 5.13 10.34
N GLY A 305 -5.43 4.37 10.00
CA GLY A 305 -5.69 3.07 10.63
C GLY A 305 -6.43 3.10 11.96
N ILE A 306 -6.93 4.23 12.42
CA ILE A 306 -7.79 4.30 13.62
C ILE A 306 -9.14 3.61 13.35
N ALA A 307 -9.55 2.78 14.31
CA ALA A 307 -10.84 2.11 14.27
C ALA A 307 -11.99 3.10 14.49
N ARG A 308 -13.02 2.99 13.63
CA ARG A 308 -14.23 3.81 13.69
C ARG A 308 -15.44 2.94 14.03
N ASP A 309 -16.52 3.54 14.53
CA ASP A 309 -17.79 2.84 14.72
C ASP A 309 -18.52 2.62 13.38
N ASP A 310 -19.66 1.93 13.42
CA ASP A 310 -20.49 1.65 12.25
C ASP A 310 -21.02 2.92 11.53
N GLU A 311 -20.97 4.07 12.21
CA GLU A 311 -21.36 5.37 11.68
C GLU A 311 -20.17 6.20 11.18
N GLY A 312 -18.94 5.63 11.26
CA GLY A 312 -17.69 6.25 10.82
C GLY A 312 -17.14 7.29 11.80
N ARG A 313 -17.63 7.34 13.03
CA ARG A 313 -17.17 8.26 14.07
C ARG A 313 -16.08 7.61 14.91
N VAL A 314 -15.07 8.39 15.28
CA VAL A 314 -14.08 7.96 16.26
C VAL A 314 -14.71 8.01 17.65
N THR A 315 -14.94 6.85 18.26
CA THR A 315 -15.49 6.79 19.62
C THR A 315 -14.37 6.90 20.65
N VAL A 316 -14.29 8.02 21.34
CA VAL A 316 -13.33 8.26 22.45
C VAL A 316 -13.97 7.85 23.77
N SER A 317 -13.97 6.55 24.08
CA SER A 317 -14.44 6.04 25.37
C SER A 317 -13.30 5.69 26.35
N VAL A 318 -12.05 5.83 25.92
CA VAL A 318 -10.83 5.45 26.65
C VAL A 318 -9.79 6.55 26.50
N PRO A 319 -9.05 6.92 27.55
CA PRO A 319 -7.95 7.88 27.44
C PRO A 319 -6.96 7.44 26.37
N LEU A 320 -6.59 8.38 25.50
CA LEU A 320 -5.64 8.13 24.41
C LEU A 320 -4.26 8.58 24.85
N HIS A 321 -3.27 7.75 24.56
CA HIS A 321 -1.87 8.09 24.78
C HIS A 321 -1.37 8.98 23.66
N ASP A 322 -0.67 10.05 24.00
CA ASP A 322 0.01 10.95 23.09
C ASP A 322 1.53 10.88 23.28
N THR A 323 2.27 11.32 22.26
CA THR A 323 3.73 11.21 22.27
C THR A 323 4.40 12.10 23.31
N ALA A 324 3.79 13.24 23.70
CA ALA A 324 4.38 14.16 24.66
C ALA A 324 4.29 13.59 26.08
N THR A 325 3.09 13.19 26.49
CA THR A 325 2.85 12.57 27.82
C THR A 325 3.62 11.26 27.97
N GLU A 326 3.67 10.44 26.89
CA GLU A 326 4.38 9.16 26.95
C GLU A 326 5.90 9.34 26.99
N LEU A 327 6.44 10.37 26.35
CA LEU A 327 7.85 10.75 26.47
C LEU A 327 8.23 11.01 27.92
N ASP A 328 7.46 11.85 28.62
CA ASP A 328 7.73 12.19 30.03
C ASP A 328 7.58 10.97 30.94
N ARG A 329 6.57 10.14 30.70
CA ARG A 329 6.34 8.89 31.42
C ARG A 329 7.50 7.92 31.27
N LEU A 330 8.00 7.74 30.06
CA LEU A 330 9.12 6.83 29.79
C LEU A 330 10.44 7.34 30.39
N ARG A 331 10.68 8.65 30.36
CA ARG A 331 11.87 9.25 31.02
C ARG A 331 11.89 9.02 32.53
N LEU A 332 10.70 9.02 33.15
CA LEU A 332 10.56 8.70 34.59
C LEU A 332 10.69 7.19 34.86
N ALA A 333 10.10 6.34 34.00
CA ALA A 333 10.06 4.90 34.20
C ALA A 333 11.39 4.20 33.81
N LEU A 334 12.16 4.81 32.92
CA LEU A 334 13.40 4.27 32.34
C LEU A 334 14.57 5.24 32.53
N PRO A 335 14.98 5.52 33.77
CA PRO A 335 16.06 6.45 34.03
C PRO A 335 17.38 5.93 33.44
N GLY A 336 18.12 6.79 32.76
CA GLY A 336 19.40 6.47 32.12
C GLY A 336 19.28 6.08 30.65
N LEU A 337 18.09 5.88 30.09
CA LEU A 337 17.87 5.68 28.66
C LEU A 337 17.67 7.02 27.94
N SER A 338 18.23 7.12 26.73
CA SER A 338 17.96 8.24 25.83
C SER A 338 16.61 8.06 25.14
N VAL A 339 15.64 8.91 25.48
CA VAL A 339 14.27 8.85 24.96
C VAL A 339 13.97 10.11 24.19
N GLU A 340 13.63 9.96 22.89
CA GLU A 340 13.29 11.08 22.00
C GLU A 340 11.95 10.83 21.30
N ARG A 341 11.32 11.91 20.80
CA ARG A 341 10.04 11.82 20.08
C ARG A 341 10.18 12.13 18.61
N LEU A 342 9.31 11.51 17.80
CA LEU A 342 9.20 11.73 16.36
C LEU A 342 7.74 11.77 15.93
N HIS A 343 7.30 12.87 15.30
CA HIS A 343 5.92 12.99 14.83
C HIS A 343 5.78 13.81 13.53
N GLY A 344 4.63 13.70 12.88
CA GLY A 344 4.36 14.31 11.56
C GLY A 344 4.48 15.84 11.52
N ARG A 345 4.16 16.53 12.62
CA ARG A 345 4.17 17.99 12.73
C ARG A 345 5.58 18.61 12.88
N MET A 346 6.63 17.79 13.12
CA MET A 346 8.01 18.29 13.22
C MET A 346 8.51 18.80 11.86
N PRO A 347 9.39 19.83 11.85
CA PRO A 347 10.10 20.26 10.66
C PRO A 347 10.92 19.11 10.03
N ALA A 348 11.04 19.09 8.69
CA ALA A 348 11.71 18.00 7.99
C ALA A 348 13.16 17.77 8.46
N GLY A 349 13.94 18.83 8.64
CA GLY A 349 15.35 18.72 9.10
C GLY A 349 15.48 18.20 10.54
N GLU A 350 14.49 18.44 11.39
CA GLU A 350 14.46 17.89 12.75
C GLU A 350 14.11 16.40 12.73
N LYS A 351 13.12 16.01 11.89
CA LYS A 351 12.81 14.58 11.67
C LYS A 351 14.03 13.81 11.20
N ASP A 352 14.72 14.33 10.20
CA ASP A 352 15.91 13.68 9.63
C ASP A 352 16.99 13.51 10.70
N ARG A 353 17.23 14.55 11.52
CA ARG A 353 18.20 14.50 12.63
C ARG A 353 17.87 13.43 13.67
N VAL A 354 16.60 13.35 14.10
CA VAL A 354 16.15 12.36 15.10
C VAL A 354 16.25 10.93 14.53
N ILE A 355 15.83 10.74 13.28
CA ILE A 355 15.93 9.45 12.60
C ILE A 355 17.39 9.01 12.45
N ASP A 356 18.28 9.91 12.06
CA ASP A 356 19.70 9.60 11.91
C ASP A 356 20.38 9.31 13.25
N ALA A 357 20.03 10.05 14.30
CA ALA A 357 20.52 9.78 15.66
C ALA A 357 20.03 8.40 16.17
N PHE A 358 18.76 8.04 15.89
CA PHE A 358 18.24 6.73 16.24
C PHE A 358 18.94 5.62 15.45
N LYS A 359 19.20 5.80 14.15
CA LYS A 359 19.98 4.84 13.34
C LYS A 359 21.39 4.63 13.84
N ARG A 360 22.04 5.68 14.38
CA ARG A 360 23.39 5.58 14.96
C ARG A 360 23.42 4.98 16.36
N GLY A 361 22.27 4.69 16.96
CA GLY A 361 22.17 4.15 18.32
C GLY A 361 22.35 5.20 19.43
N GLU A 362 22.26 6.50 19.12
CA GLU A 362 22.35 7.60 20.09
C GLU A 362 21.05 7.79 20.89
N ILE A 363 19.95 7.20 20.41
CA ILE A 363 18.62 7.18 21.02
C ILE A 363 18.24 5.72 21.29
N ASP A 364 17.92 5.40 22.54
CA ASP A 364 17.54 4.05 22.94
C ASP A 364 16.05 3.76 22.67
N VAL A 365 15.19 4.77 22.92
CA VAL A 365 13.75 4.65 22.75
C VAL A 365 13.21 5.78 21.90
N LEU A 366 12.55 5.44 20.81
CA LEU A 366 11.88 6.41 19.92
C LEU A 366 10.37 6.38 20.13
N VAL A 367 9.82 7.43 20.76
CA VAL A 367 8.37 7.63 20.93
C VAL A 367 7.82 8.29 19.67
N SER A 368 6.87 7.66 19.00
CA SER A 368 6.37 8.19 17.74
C SER A 368 4.88 7.94 17.54
N THR A 369 4.31 8.65 16.56
CA THR A 369 3.03 8.28 15.97
C THR A 369 3.25 7.28 14.83
N THR A 370 2.20 6.95 14.07
CA THR A 370 2.25 6.09 12.88
C THR A 370 3.23 6.56 11.78
N VAL A 371 3.87 7.73 11.94
CA VAL A 371 4.92 8.22 11.02
C VAL A 371 6.06 7.20 10.85
N VAL A 372 6.32 6.35 11.85
CA VAL A 372 7.29 5.24 11.78
C VAL A 372 6.85 4.13 10.81
N GLU A 373 5.56 4.03 10.46
CA GLU A 373 5.11 3.11 9.37
C GLU A 373 5.86 3.41 8.07
N VAL A 374 6.31 4.65 7.88
CA VAL A 374 6.90 5.11 6.64
C VAL A 374 8.42 5.06 6.73
N GLY A 375 8.99 3.88 6.46
CA GLY A 375 10.33 3.77 5.90
C GLY A 375 11.53 3.87 6.83
N VAL A 376 11.41 3.95 8.15
CA VAL A 376 12.58 3.89 9.02
C VAL A 376 13.01 2.43 9.22
N ASP A 377 14.12 2.04 8.61
CA ASP A 377 14.71 0.71 8.75
C ASP A 377 15.88 0.78 9.71
N VAL A 378 15.66 0.29 10.94
CA VAL A 378 16.69 0.22 11.98
C VAL A 378 16.80 -1.24 12.45
N PRO A 379 17.79 -1.99 11.93
CA PRO A 379 17.95 -3.41 12.25
C PRO A 379 18.16 -3.69 13.74
N ASN A 380 18.71 -2.70 14.47
CA ASN A 380 18.99 -2.79 15.89
C ASN A 380 17.74 -2.56 16.79
N ALA A 381 16.61 -2.12 16.23
CA ALA A 381 15.37 -1.98 16.95
C ALA A 381 14.67 -3.33 17.04
N THR A 382 14.58 -3.88 18.24
CA THR A 382 14.03 -5.23 18.49
C THR A 382 12.74 -5.21 19.30
N VAL A 383 12.41 -4.11 19.97
CA VAL A 383 11.18 -3.97 20.75
C VAL A 383 10.26 -2.94 20.12
N MET A 384 8.99 -3.30 19.97
CA MET A 384 7.90 -2.43 19.55
C MET A 384 6.81 -2.44 20.63
N VAL A 385 6.51 -1.29 21.21
CA VAL A 385 5.36 -1.09 22.08
C VAL A 385 4.33 -0.25 21.33
N ILE A 386 3.07 -0.70 21.29
CA ILE A 386 1.99 0.03 20.61
C ILE A 386 0.93 0.36 21.64
N GLU A 387 0.77 1.63 21.94
CA GLU A 387 -0.25 2.13 22.87
C GLU A 387 -1.63 2.18 22.20
N ASN A 388 -2.69 1.92 22.97
CA ASN A 388 -4.07 1.89 22.46
C ASN A 388 -4.24 1.02 21.21
N GLY A 389 -3.72 -0.20 21.23
CA GLY A 389 -3.75 -1.09 20.07
C GLY A 389 -5.14 -1.35 19.48
N GLU A 390 -6.19 -1.24 20.30
CA GLU A 390 -7.59 -1.34 19.87
C GLU A 390 -8.02 -0.26 18.89
N ARG A 391 -7.25 0.83 18.77
CA ARG A 391 -7.52 1.95 17.87
C ARG A 391 -6.95 1.75 16.48
N PHE A 392 -6.01 0.83 16.32
CA PHE A 392 -5.36 0.59 15.05
C PHE A 392 -6.04 -0.54 14.26
N GLY A 393 -6.09 -0.41 12.95
CA GLY A 393 -6.47 -1.50 12.05
C GLY A 393 -5.39 -2.59 12.00
N LEU A 394 -5.78 -3.83 11.64
CA LEU A 394 -4.85 -4.96 11.56
C LEU A 394 -3.69 -4.72 10.60
N ALA A 395 -3.93 -4.05 9.48
CA ALA A 395 -2.90 -3.71 8.51
C ALA A 395 -1.82 -2.79 9.10
N ALA A 396 -2.21 -1.73 9.84
CA ALA A 396 -1.30 -0.82 10.51
C ALA A 396 -0.50 -1.54 11.61
N LEU A 397 -1.17 -2.33 12.46
CA LEU A 397 -0.51 -3.14 13.49
C LEU A 397 0.50 -4.11 12.90
N HIS A 398 0.17 -4.76 11.78
CA HIS A 398 1.08 -5.65 11.08
C HIS A 398 2.30 -4.92 10.51
N GLN A 399 2.11 -3.75 9.90
CA GLN A 399 3.20 -2.91 9.40
C GLN A 399 4.13 -2.43 10.50
N LEU A 400 3.57 -1.97 11.63
CA LEU A 400 4.34 -1.57 12.81
C LEU A 400 5.13 -2.76 13.36
N ARG A 401 4.50 -3.93 13.56
CA ARG A 401 5.18 -5.16 13.97
C ARG A 401 6.35 -5.51 13.05
N GLY A 402 6.17 -5.33 11.75
CA GLY A 402 7.21 -5.58 10.75
C GLY A 402 8.41 -4.63 10.81
N ARG A 403 8.39 -3.60 11.68
CA ARG A 403 9.53 -2.69 11.88
C ARG A 403 10.60 -3.25 12.80
N VAL A 404 10.30 -4.24 13.61
CA VAL A 404 11.24 -4.94 14.50
C VAL A 404 11.52 -6.35 14.02
N GLY A 405 12.58 -6.99 14.53
CA GLY A 405 12.96 -8.35 14.13
C GLY A 405 13.44 -8.46 12.67
N ARG A 406 14.03 -7.40 12.14
CA ARG A 406 14.61 -7.36 10.78
C ARG A 406 16.02 -7.90 10.70
N GLY A 407 16.73 -7.89 11.82
CA GLY A 407 18.08 -8.41 11.94
C GLY A 407 18.11 -9.90 12.27
N SER A 408 19.25 -10.35 12.80
CA SER A 408 19.47 -11.71 13.29
C SER A 408 18.83 -11.99 14.66
N VAL A 409 18.35 -10.92 15.34
CA VAL A 409 17.73 -11.01 16.67
C VAL A 409 16.21 -11.00 16.53
N SER A 410 15.53 -11.86 17.32
CA SER A 410 14.07 -11.91 17.36
C SER A 410 13.49 -10.61 17.89
N GLY A 411 12.45 -10.10 17.22
CA GLY A 411 11.70 -8.93 17.68
C GLY A 411 10.62 -9.28 18.70
N THR A 412 10.29 -8.30 19.53
CA THR A 412 9.16 -8.36 20.47
C THR A 412 8.19 -7.22 20.18
N CYS A 413 6.93 -7.55 19.92
CA CYS A 413 5.85 -6.58 19.72
C CYS A 413 4.84 -6.68 20.85
N LEU A 414 4.71 -5.62 21.62
CA LEU A 414 3.82 -5.52 22.78
C LEU A 414 2.71 -4.52 22.48
N VAL A 415 1.49 -5.00 22.44
CA VAL A 415 0.32 -4.17 22.11
C VAL A 415 -0.47 -3.90 23.37
N MET A 416 -0.46 -2.66 23.81
CA MET A 416 -1.20 -2.21 24.98
C MET A 416 -2.67 -1.98 24.63
N THR A 417 -3.59 -2.50 25.45
CA THR A 417 -5.03 -2.29 25.30
C THR A 417 -5.66 -1.83 26.60
N HIS A 418 -6.58 -0.89 26.51
CA HIS A 418 -7.37 -0.38 27.63
C HIS A 418 -8.81 -0.92 27.61
N SER A 419 -9.16 -1.78 26.66
CA SER A 419 -10.48 -2.40 26.57
C SER A 419 -10.70 -3.32 27.77
N LYS A 420 -11.45 -2.86 28.76
CA LYS A 420 -11.99 -3.71 29.85
C LYS A 420 -13.00 -4.65 29.22
N GLY A 421 -12.72 -5.96 29.26
CA GLY A 421 -13.62 -7.01 28.77
C GLY A 421 -14.94 -7.04 29.53
N ASN A 422 -15.85 -6.12 29.26
CA ASN A 422 -17.24 -6.23 29.68
C ASN A 422 -17.99 -7.12 28.69
N GLY A 423 -17.97 -8.42 28.90
CA GLY A 423 -19.02 -9.38 28.52
C GLY A 423 -19.31 -9.63 27.01
N GLY A 424 -18.77 -8.85 26.09
CA GLY A 424 -18.92 -9.03 24.67
C GLY A 424 -17.56 -9.07 23.97
N VAL A 425 -17.34 -10.06 23.13
CA VAL A 425 -16.14 -10.13 22.28
C VAL A 425 -16.24 -8.99 21.26
N SER A 426 -15.50 -7.89 21.48
CA SER A 426 -15.53 -6.77 20.54
C SER A 426 -14.66 -7.10 19.33
N ALA A 427 -15.03 -6.61 18.15
CA ALA A 427 -14.22 -6.74 16.92
C ALA A 427 -12.76 -6.28 17.12
N ALA A 428 -12.51 -5.31 18.02
CA ALA A 428 -11.18 -4.87 18.39
C ALA A 428 -10.38 -5.97 19.09
N GLN A 429 -10.98 -6.71 20.03
CA GLN A 429 -10.31 -7.82 20.72
C GLN A 429 -10.01 -8.98 19.77
N ASP A 430 -10.90 -9.27 18.83
CA ASP A 430 -10.66 -10.30 17.81
C ASP A 430 -9.50 -9.93 16.89
N ARG A 431 -9.37 -8.65 16.51
CA ARG A 431 -8.21 -8.13 15.76
C ARG A 431 -6.91 -8.35 16.54
N LEU A 432 -6.87 -7.97 17.80
CA LEU A 432 -5.67 -8.11 18.63
C LEU A 432 -5.28 -9.57 18.84
N ARG A 433 -6.24 -10.46 19.08
CA ARG A 433 -6.02 -11.91 19.18
C ARG A 433 -5.52 -12.52 17.85
N ALA A 434 -6.02 -12.02 16.72
CA ALA A 434 -5.54 -12.44 15.41
C ALA A 434 -4.07 -12.09 15.23
N LEU A 435 -3.66 -10.87 15.63
CA LEU A 435 -2.28 -10.41 15.55
C LEU A 435 -1.31 -11.25 16.39
N GLU A 436 -1.75 -11.75 17.57
CA GLU A 436 -0.96 -12.66 18.40
C GLU A 436 -0.78 -14.05 17.77
N LYS A 437 -1.82 -14.55 17.08
CA LYS A 437 -1.86 -15.92 16.56
C LYS A 437 -1.11 -16.13 15.27
N THR A 438 -0.99 -15.09 14.43
CA THR A 438 -0.35 -15.22 13.13
C THR A 438 0.59 -14.07 12.79
N SER A 439 1.70 -14.43 12.15
CA SER A 439 2.62 -13.47 11.55
C SER A 439 2.37 -13.27 10.05
N ASP A 440 1.50 -14.07 9.43
CA ASP A 440 1.17 -13.97 8.01
C ASP A 440 0.31 -12.73 7.74
N GLY A 441 0.88 -11.76 7.03
CA GLY A 441 0.21 -10.51 6.67
C GLY A 441 -1.01 -10.71 5.77
N PHE A 442 -0.98 -11.68 4.86
CA PHE A 442 -2.11 -11.97 3.97
C PHE A 442 -3.29 -12.58 4.76
N ALA A 443 -2.99 -13.46 5.73
CA ALA A 443 -4.02 -14.00 6.62
C ALA A 443 -4.64 -12.89 7.49
N LEU A 444 -3.82 -11.97 8.02
CA LEU A 444 -4.30 -10.82 8.79
C LEU A 444 -5.15 -9.87 7.95
N ALA A 445 -4.75 -9.58 6.74
CA ALA A 445 -5.52 -8.74 5.83
C ALA A 445 -6.88 -9.37 5.47
N GLN A 446 -6.92 -10.70 5.29
CA GLN A 446 -8.16 -11.42 5.06
C GLN A 446 -9.08 -11.40 6.30
N MET A 447 -8.51 -11.46 7.50
CA MET A 447 -9.26 -11.32 8.75
C MET A 447 -9.79 -9.89 8.94
N ASP A 448 -8.98 -8.87 8.62
CA ASP A 448 -9.40 -7.46 8.68
C ASP A 448 -10.59 -7.21 7.74
N LEU A 449 -10.55 -7.78 6.53
CA LEU A 449 -11.65 -7.73 5.57
C LEU A 449 -12.96 -8.31 6.14
N ARG A 450 -12.86 -9.42 6.87
CA ARG A 450 -14.02 -10.06 7.50
C ARG A 450 -14.57 -9.28 8.70
N LEU A 451 -13.70 -8.64 9.47
CA LEU A 451 -14.07 -7.92 10.69
C LEU A 451 -14.58 -6.51 10.40
N ARG A 452 -14.21 -5.93 9.25
CA ARG A 452 -14.77 -4.68 8.74
C ARG A 452 -15.93 -5.02 7.84
N HIS A 453 -17.13 -4.52 8.14
CA HIS A 453 -18.23 -4.59 7.19
C HIS A 453 -17.81 -3.91 5.88
N GLU A 454 -18.12 -4.51 4.75
CA GLU A 454 -17.63 -4.19 3.39
C GLU A 454 -17.69 -2.70 3.00
N GLY A 455 -18.54 -1.90 3.64
CA GLY A 455 -18.71 -0.47 3.38
C GLY A 455 -17.55 0.43 3.84
N GLU A 456 -16.74 0.01 4.83
CA GLU A 456 -15.62 0.79 5.33
C GLU A 456 -14.32 0.59 4.54
N ILE A 457 -14.16 -0.58 3.92
CA ILE A 457 -12.89 -0.98 3.27
C ILE A 457 -12.65 -0.22 1.99
N LEU A 458 -13.70 0.15 1.31
CA LEU A 458 -13.59 0.86 0.04
C LEU A 458 -13.20 2.32 0.20
N GLY A 459 -13.13 2.88 1.42
CA GLY A 459 -12.66 4.25 1.69
C GLY A 459 -13.40 5.34 0.91
N TYR A 460 -14.49 4.96 0.24
CA TYR A 460 -15.10 5.72 -0.85
C TYR A 460 -16.05 6.82 -0.39
N ARG A 461 -16.31 6.95 0.91
CA ARG A 461 -17.17 8.05 1.38
C ARG A 461 -16.58 9.45 1.13
N GLN A 462 -15.26 9.55 0.91
CA GLN A 462 -14.64 10.87 0.66
C GLN A 462 -14.63 11.31 -0.81
N HIS A 463 -14.83 10.42 -1.81
CA HIS A 463 -14.64 10.79 -3.24
C HIS A 463 -15.62 10.14 -4.25
N GLY A 464 -16.85 9.82 -3.89
CA GLY A 464 -17.88 9.45 -4.87
C GLY A 464 -17.65 8.11 -5.59
N GLY A 465 -17.05 7.14 -4.95
CA GLY A 465 -16.80 5.80 -5.49
C GLY A 465 -18.04 4.91 -5.58
N VAL A 466 -17.97 3.86 -6.40
CA VAL A 466 -19.03 2.87 -6.60
C VAL A 466 -19.20 2.03 -5.34
N THR A 467 -20.35 2.11 -4.69
CA THR A 467 -20.69 1.25 -3.54
C THR A 467 -21.22 -0.07 -4.04
N LEU A 468 -20.52 -1.18 -3.76
CA LEU A 468 -20.99 -2.53 -4.04
C LEU A 468 -22.13 -2.87 -3.07
N ARG A 469 -23.28 -3.35 -3.61
CA ARG A 469 -24.50 -3.58 -2.82
C ARG A 469 -24.78 -5.07 -2.58
N PHE A 470 -24.40 -5.91 -3.52
CA PHE A 470 -24.71 -7.34 -3.54
C PHE A 470 -23.48 -8.22 -3.45
N VAL A 471 -22.32 -7.70 -3.84
CA VAL A 471 -21.05 -8.44 -3.80
C VAL A 471 -20.59 -8.57 -2.36
N ASP A 472 -20.47 -9.81 -1.91
CA ASP A 472 -19.76 -10.19 -0.69
C ASP A 472 -18.35 -10.62 -1.09
N LEU A 473 -17.35 -9.82 -0.77
CA LEU A 473 -15.96 -10.06 -1.15
C LEU A 473 -15.40 -11.34 -0.51
N ASP A 474 -15.96 -11.78 0.61
CA ASP A 474 -15.59 -13.04 1.27
C ASP A 474 -16.26 -14.26 0.62
N ALA A 475 -17.55 -14.16 0.26
CA ALA A 475 -18.28 -15.22 -0.42
C ALA A 475 -17.85 -15.39 -1.89
N THR A 476 -17.26 -14.37 -2.50
CA THR A 476 -16.76 -14.37 -3.89
C THR A 476 -15.59 -15.35 -4.11
N ARG A 477 -15.09 -16.00 -3.06
CA ARG A 477 -14.13 -17.12 -3.15
C ARG A 477 -14.59 -18.23 -4.09
N ILE A 478 -15.91 -18.44 -4.24
CA ILE A 478 -16.49 -19.42 -5.15
C ILE A 478 -16.34 -18.98 -6.61
N LEU A 479 -16.39 -17.68 -6.88
CA LEU A 479 -16.23 -17.12 -8.22
C LEU A 479 -14.76 -16.92 -8.63
N SER A 480 -13.84 -16.72 -7.67
CA SER A 480 -12.42 -16.54 -7.94
C SER A 480 -11.63 -17.84 -8.13
N ASN A 481 -12.13 -18.98 -7.62
CA ASN A 481 -11.52 -20.30 -7.79
C ASN A 481 -12.11 -21.10 -8.96
N GLY A 482 -13.13 -20.58 -9.62
CA GLY A 482 -13.64 -21.16 -10.85
C GLY A 482 -12.82 -20.75 -12.08
N PRO A 483 -12.84 -21.55 -13.16
CA PRO A 483 -12.10 -21.27 -14.40
C PRO A 483 -12.48 -19.95 -15.11
N ILE A 484 -13.40 -19.19 -14.54
CA ILE A 484 -13.98 -17.96 -15.12
C ILE A 484 -13.01 -16.74 -14.97
N TRP A 485 -12.05 -16.79 -14.05
CA TRP A 485 -11.18 -15.65 -13.70
C TRP A 485 -9.71 -15.83 -14.09
N THR A 486 -9.38 -16.86 -14.84
CA THR A 486 -8.06 -16.94 -15.47
C THR A 486 -8.03 -16.05 -16.72
N ARG A 487 -6.87 -15.50 -17.05
CA ARG A 487 -6.65 -14.64 -18.23
C ARG A 487 -7.22 -15.23 -19.52
N SER A 488 -7.12 -16.56 -19.71
CA SER A 488 -7.69 -17.29 -20.83
C SER A 488 -9.23 -17.36 -20.81
N SER A 489 -9.85 -17.44 -19.62
CA SER A 489 -11.30 -17.51 -19.48
C SER A 489 -11.97 -16.15 -19.65
N SER A 490 -11.33 -15.05 -19.28
CA SER A 490 -11.82 -13.69 -19.56
C SER A 490 -11.83 -13.42 -21.06
N CYS A 491 -10.83 -13.90 -21.79
CA CYS A 491 -10.75 -13.81 -23.24
C CYS A 491 -11.77 -14.76 -23.90
N GLY A 492 -11.96 -15.98 -23.35
CA GLY A 492 -12.97 -16.95 -23.82
C GLY A 492 -14.40 -16.48 -23.59
N MET A 493 -14.70 -15.80 -22.50
CA MET A 493 -16.01 -15.25 -22.21
C MET A 493 -16.35 -14.04 -23.09
N LEU A 494 -15.34 -13.22 -23.44
CA LEU A 494 -15.48 -12.18 -24.45
C LEU A 494 -15.57 -12.75 -25.87
N ALA A 495 -14.95 -13.90 -26.14
CA ALA A 495 -15.07 -14.59 -27.42
C ALA A 495 -16.49 -15.16 -27.64
N THR A 496 -17.19 -15.60 -26.58
CA THR A 496 -18.61 -16.02 -26.68
C THR A 496 -19.59 -14.85 -26.74
N LEU A 497 -19.15 -13.61 -26.41
CA LEU A 497 -19.88 -12.37 -26.63
C LEU A 497 -19.60 -11.76 -28.03
N THR A 498 -19.09 -12.52 -28.96
CA THR A 498 -18.78 -12.11 -30.33
C THR A 498 -19.93 -11.51 -31.16
N PRO A 499 -21.21 -11.52 -30.80
CA PRO A 499 -22.19 -10.68 -31.51
C PRO A 499 -21.91 -9.17 -31.36
N TRP A 500 -21.24 -8.74 -30.29
CA TRP A 500 -20.97 -7.31 -30.02
C TRP A 500 -19.86 -6.69 -30.88
N ARG A 501 -18.98 -7.51 -31.46
CA ARG A 501 -17.99 -7.00 -32.44
C ARG A 501 -18.60 -6.55 -33.76
N ARG A 502 -19.86 -6.90 -34.03
CA ARG A 502 -20.56 -6.54 -35.28
C ARG A 502 -21.61 -5.43 -35.10
N VAL A 503 -21.67 -4.78 -33.93
CA VAL A 503 -22.53 -3.59 -33.78
C VAL A 503 -21.84 -2.43 -34.49
N PRO A 504 -22.48 -1.81 -35.50
CA PRO A 504 -21.90 -0.66 -36.20
C PRO A 504 -21.57 0.47 -35.23
N CYS A 505 -20.50 1.20 -35.50
CA CYS A 505 -19.97 2.29 -34.68
C CYS A 505 -21.02 3.39 -34.36
N ALA A 506 -22.12 3.43 -35.11
CA ALA A 506 -23.25 4.37 -34.93
C ALA A 506 -24.05 4.14 -33.63
N MET A 507 -23.95 2.96 -32.98
CA MET A 507 -24.62 2.70 -31.68
C MET A 507 -23.70 2.90 -30.46
N ARG A 508 -22.48 3.36 -30.63
CA ARG A 508 -21.58 3.76 -29.54
C ARG A 508 -21.85 5.18 -29.07
N SER A 509 -23.12 5.49 -28.86
CA SER A 509 -23.51 6.78 -28.26
C SER A 509 -23.18 6.81 -26.77
N PRO A 510 -22.55 7.88 -26.24
CA PRO A 510 -22.19 8.02 -24.83
C PRO A 510 -23.38 8.14 -23.85
N ARG A 511 -24.60 7.92 -24.30
CA ARG A 511 -25.80 8.11 -23.48
C ARG A 511 -26.08 7.04 -22.44
N VAL A 512 -25.26 6.02 -22.28
CA VAL A 512 -25.57 4.88 -21.36
C VAL A 512 -24.98 5.09 -19.96
N ILE A 513 -24.12 6.06 -19.73
CA ILE A 513 -23.51 6.30 -18.39
C ILE A 513 -23.46 7.81 -18.07
N ASP A 514 -24.63 8.47 -18.08
CA ASP A 514 -24.77 9.75 -17.38
C ASP A 514 -25.78 9.61 -16.24
N ILE A 515 -25.32 9.05 -15.14
CA ILE A 515 -26.08 8.94 -13.87
C ILE A 515 -25.97 10.25 -13.07
N SER A 516 -25.11 11.19 -13.49
CA SER A 516 -24.92 12.45 -12.77
C SER A 516 -25.98 13.53 -13.07
N SER A 517 -26.71 13.41 -14.19
CA SER A 517 -27.67 14.43 -14.63
C SER A 517 -29.09 14.29 -14.05
N ARG A 518 -29.40 13.23 -13.30
CA ARG A 518 -30.74 13.06 -12.70
C ARG A 518 -30.93 13.71 -11.33
N ARG A 519 -29.86 14.25 -10.70
CA ARG A 519 -29.99 14.97 -9.41
C ARG A 519 -30.26 16.46 -9.53
N SER A 520 -30.04 17.06 -10.69
CA SER A 520 -30.30 18.48 -10.89
C SER A 520 -31.74 18.83 -11.35
N ALA A 521 -32.53 17.81 -11.71
CA ALA A 521 -33.92 18.04 -12.16
C ALA A 521 -34.98 17.91 -11.05
N GLU A 522 -34.64 17.34 -9.90
CA GLU A 522 -35.56 17.22 -8.75
C GLU A 522 -35.48 18.38 -7.79
N ASP A 523 -34.39 19.16 -7.78
CA ASP A 523 -34.23 20.34 -6.90
C ASP A 523 -34.86 21.63 -7.45
N GLU A 524 -35.26 21.66 -8.71
CA GLU A 524 -35.91 22.85 -9.32
C GLU A 524 -37.42 22.85 -9.17
N ASN A 525 -38.04 21.76 -8.77
CA ASN A 525 -39.51 21.63 -8.62
C ASN A 525 -40.03 21.82 -7.19
N HIS A 526 -39.13 22.16 -6.24
CA HIS A 526 -39.51 22.51 -4.84
C HIS A 526 -39.32 23.99 -4.51
N ARG A 527 -39.08 24.87 -5.52
CA ARG A 527 -39.03 26.34 -5.36
C ARG A 527 -39.92 27.06 -6.36
N ARG A 528 -41.12 26.57 -6.59
CA ARG A 528 -42.24 27.36 -7.14
C ARG A 528 -43.50 27.07 -6.36
#